data_f927c23905975cafbe5cc2f341ebf02e
#
_entry.id   f927c23905975cafbe5cc2f341ebf02e
#
_cell.length_a   1.000
_cell.length_b   1.000
_cell.length_c   1.000
_cell.angle_alpha   90.00
_cell.angle_beta   90.00
_cell.angle_gamma   90.00
#
_symmetry.space_group_name_H-M   'P 1'
#
loop_
_entity.id
_entity.type
_entity.pdbx_description
1 polymer ?
#
loop_
_entity_poly.entity_id
_entity_poly.type
_entity_poly.pdbx_seq_one_letter_code
_entity_poly.pdbx_strand_id
1 'polypeptide(L)'
;MRRFFYDTEFIEDGTTIDLVSIGVVDETGREFYAVSTQFDERKAIPWVRRNVLDQLPPPADTAWRSRERIRDDLLAFLTGPGEEIELWAWFAAYDHVALAQLWGAMPALPRPIPRFTRELRQRRCRCRSGRRPGP
;
A
#
# COMPACT_ATOMS: atom_id res chain seq x y z
N MET A 1 13.53 -4.52 -14.21
CA MET A 1 12.27 -4.58 -13.43
C MET A 1 12.48 -3.91 -12.09
N ARG A 2 11.62 -2.96 -11.76
CA ARG A 2 11.70 -2.23 -10.49
C ARG A 2 10.74 -2.84 -9.47
N ARG A 3 11.20 -3.06 -8.25
CA ARG A 3 10.42 -3.61 -7.15
C ARG A 3 10.07 -2.52 -6.15
N PHE A 4 8.80 -2.48 -5.79
CA PHE A 4 8.27 -1.59 -4.77
C PHE A 4 7.67 -2.43 -3.65
N PHE A 5 8.01 -2.07 -2.43
CA PHE A 5 7.47 -2.69 -1.22
C PHE A 5 6.60 -1.66 -0.53
N TYR A 6 5.37 -2.02 -0.21
CA TYR A 6 4.45 -1.05 0.36
C TYR A 6 3.57 -1.65 1.45
N ASP A 7 3.02 -0.78 2.25
CA ASP A 7 2.07 -1.08 3.30
C ASP A 7 1.00 0.00 3.33
N THR A 8 -0.23 -0.38 3.61
CA THR A 8 -1.34 0.55 3.79
C THR A 8 -1.94 0.40 5.17
N GLU A 9 -2.45 1.51 5.70
CA GLU A 9 -3.35 1.52 6.82
C GLU A 9 -4.73 1.87 6.31
N PHE A 10 -5.75 1.18 6.80
CA PHE A 10 -7.12 1.36 6.34
C PHE A 10 -8.13 1.10 7.45
N ILE A 11 -9.32 1.64 7.27
CA ILE A 11 -10.48 1.33 8.09
C ILE A 11 -11.32 0.32 7.31
N GLU A 12 -11.62 -0.81 7.93
CA GLU A 12 -12.31 -1.91 7.28
C GLU A 12 -13.51 -2.32 8.12
N ASP A 13 -14.67 -2.49 7.49
CA ASP A 13 -15.95 -2.78 8.15
C ASP A 13 -16.58 -4.12 7.73
N GLY A 14 -15.81 -4.95 7.01
CA GLY A 14 -16.30 -6.22 6.45
C GLY A 14 -16.92 -6.09 5.06
N THR A 15 -17.19 -4.86 4.61
CA THR A 15 -17.80 -4.57 3.31
C THR A 15 -16.94 -3.66 2.45
N THR A 16 -16.32 -2.66 3.05
CA THR A 16 -15.50 -1.65 2.38
C THR A 16 -14.13 -1.53 3.05
N ILE A 17 -13.17 -1.07 2.28
CA ILE A 17 -11.82 -0.72 2.76
C ILE A 17 -11.61 0.75 2.47
N ASP A 18 -11.36 1.54 3.50
CA ASP A 18 -11.17 2.98 3.42
C ASP A 18 -9.71 3.33 3.73
N LEU A 19 -8.95 3.75 2.72
CA LEU A 19 -7.53 4.04 2.85
C LEU A 19 -7.28 5.19 3.83
N VAL A 20 -6.42 4.96 4.80
CA VAL A 20 -5.91 5.97 5.73
C VAL A 20 -4.54 6.47 5.30
N SER A 21 -3.59 5.57 5.09
CA SER A 21 -2.23 5.93 4.70
C SER A 21 -1.59 4.87 3.83
N ILE A 22 -0.56 5.28 3.08
CA ILE A 22 0.26 4.39 2.27
C ILE A 22 1.72 4.78 2.38
N GLY A 23 2.57 3.79 2.65
CA GLY A 23 4.02 3.92 2.63
C GLY A 23 4.60 2.99 1.58
N VAL A 24 5.52 3.49 0.78
CA VAL A 24 6.19 2.74 -0.29
C VAL A 24 7.69 2.97 -0.21
N VAL A 25 8.46 1.93 -0.44
CA VAL A 25 9.91 2.01 -0.60
C VAL A 25 10.31 1.19 -1.83
N ASP A 26 11.24 1.71 -2.64
CA ASP A 26 11.81 0.96 -3.74
C ASP A 26 13.16 0.31 -3.38
N GLU A 27 13.71 -0.49 -4.28
CA GLU A 27 15.00 -1.18 -4.09
C GLU A 27 16.19 -0.24 -3.88
N THR A 28 16.07 1.02 -4.30
CA THR A 28 17.13 2.03 -4.16
C THR A 28 17.07 2.80 -2.85
N GLY A 29 16.01 2.58 -2.07
CA GLY A 29 15.78 3.28 -0.80
C GLY A 29 14.94 4.55 -0.93
N ARG A 30 14.41 4.87 -2.12
CA ARG A 30 13.46 5.98 -2.27
C ARG A 30 12.17 5.66 -1.55
N GLU A 31 11.63 6.63 -0.84
CA GLU A 31 10.44 6.48 -0.02
C GLU A 31 9.32 7.40 -0.48
N PHE A 32 8.09 6.91 -0.34
CA PHE A 32 6.86 7.67 -0.50
C PHE A 32 5.96 7.43 0.70
N TYR A 33 5.39 8.48 1.25
CA TYR A 33 4.42 8.37 2.33
C TYR A 33 3.33 9.42 2.19
N ALA A 34 2.08 8.99 2.31
CA ALA A 34 0.93 9.88 2.26
C ALA A 34 -0.18 9.44 3.19
N VAL A 35 -0.91 10.40 3.74
CA VAL A 35 -2.08 10.19 4.58
C VAL A 35 -3.28 10.85 3.92
N SER A 36 -4.37 10.11 3.81
CA SER A 36 -5.62 10.62 3.24
C SER A 36 -6.29 11.61 4.20
N THR A 37 -6.77 12.72 3.65
CA THR A 37 -7.62 13.66 4.38
C THR A 37 -9.10 13.27 4.33
N GLN A 38 -9.45 12.15 3.69
CA GLN A 38 -10.82 11.83 3.27
C GLN A 38 -11.36 10.50 3.82
N PHE A 39 -10.71 9.90 4.81
CA PHE A 39 -11.28 8.72 5.47
C PHE A 39 -12.27 9.13 6.57
N ASP A 40 -13.23 8.24 6.86
CA ASP A 40 -14.22 8.46 7.92
C ASP A 40 -13.74 7.82 9.23
N GLU A 41 -13.15 8.61 10.10
CA GLU A 41 -12.61 8.15 11.40
C GLU A 41 -13.68 7.59 12.33
N ARG A 42 -14.96 7.93 12.14
CA ARG A 42 -16.07 7.44 12.95
C ARG A 42 -16.30 5.94 12.78
N LYS A 43 -15.86 5.38 11.63
CA LYS A 43 -15.95 3.94 11.34
C LYS A 43 -14.81 3.13 11.95
N ALA A 44 -13.81 3.78 12.53
CA ALA A 44 -12.68 3.10 13.13
C ALA A 44 -13.08 2.41 14.42
N ILE A 45 -12.80 1.11 14.53
CA ILE A 45 -12.91 0.39 15.80
C ILE A 45 -11.82 0.87 16.77
N PRO A 46 -11.98 0.68 18.11
CA PRO A 46 -11.01 1.19 19.08
C PRO A 46 -9.56 0.74 18.84
N TRP A 47 -9.35 -0.47 18.36
CA TRP A 47 -8.02 -0.97 18.03
C TRP A 47 -7.36 -0.16 16.91
N VAL A 48 -8.11 0.12 15.83
CA VAL A 48 -7.62 0.94 14.70
C VAL A 48 -7.33 2.36 15.17
N ARG A 49 -8.20 2.93 15.99
CA ARG A 49 -7.99 4.28 16.53
C ARG A 49 -6.67 4.38 17.28
N ARG A 50 -6.38 3.43 18.18
CA ARG A 50 -5.17 3.46 19.01
C ARG A 50 -3.90 3.10 18.23
N ASN A 51 -3.99 2.14 17.30
CA ASN A 51 -2.80 1.57 16.64
C ASN A 51 -2.51 2.20 15.26
N VAL A 52 -3.48 2.91 14.69
CA VAL A 52 -3.36 3.56 13.38
C VAL A 52 -3.55 5.07 13.50
N LEU A 53 -4.76 5.52 13.89
CA LEU A 53 -5.09 6.95 13.83
C LEU A 53 -4.26 7.80 14.80
N ASP A 54 -4.01 7.30 16.00
CA ASP A 54 -3.21 8.01 17.01
C ASP A 54 -1.72 8.07 16.66
N GLN A 55 -1.26 7.28 15.69
CA GLN A 55 0.12 7.25 15.22
C GLN A 55 0.35 8.13 13.97
N LEU A 56 -0.67 8.76 13.46
CA LEU A 56 -0.56 9.60 12.25
C LEU A 56 0.24 10.88 12.54
N PRO A 57 0.90 11.43 11.50
CA PRO A 57 1.66 12.68 11.67
C PRO A 57 0.75 13.85 12.05
N PRO A 58 1.34 14.96 12.59
CA PRO A 58 0.57 16.16 12.91
C PRO A 58 -0.20 16.71 11.71
N PRO A 59 -1.34 17.39 11.93
CA PRO A 59 -2.16 17.90 10.82
C PRO A 59 -1.44 18.86 9.86
N ALA A 60 -0.38 19.51 10.30
CA ALA A 60 0.42 20.40 9.45
C ALA A 60 1.45 19.68 8.57
N ASP A 61 1.62 18.37 8.75
CA ASP A 61 2.58 17.59 7.95
C ASP A 61 2.14 17.51 6.50
N THR A 62 3.10 17.63 5.58
CA THR A 62 2.85 17.58 4.12
C THR A 62 2.41 16.21 3.61
N ALA A 63 2.50 15.16 4.43
CA ALA A 63 2.00 13.84 4.11
C ALA A 63 0.48 13.80 3.90
N TRP A 64 -0.26 14.69 4.56
CA TRP A 64 -1.71 14.80 4.43
C TRP A 64 -2.11 15.34 3.06
N ARG A 65 -2.85 14.55 2.28
CA ARG A 65 -3.28 14.87 0.92
C ARG A 65 -4.68 14.32 0.66
N SER A 66 -5.38 14.90 -0.32
CA SER A 66 -6.60 14.30 -0.84
C SER A 66 -6.28 12.96 -1.52
N ARG A 67 -7.26 12.07 -1.64
CA ARG A 67 -7.10 10.79 -2.36
C ARG A 67 -6.66 11.00 -3.80
N GLU A 68 -7.19 12.02 -4.46
CA GLU A 68 -6.81 12.39 -5.82
C GLU A 68 -5.33 12.77 -5.90
N ARG A 69 -4.84 13.55 -4.95
CA ARG A 69 -3.44 13.93 -4.86
C ARG A 69 -2.53 12.75 -4.55
N ILE A 70 -2.95 11.86 -3.64
CA ILE A 70 -2.22 10.62 -3.35
C ILE A 70 -2.11 9.78 -4.62
N ARG A 71 -3.21 9.62 -5.34
CA ARG A 71 -3.26 8.87 -6.60
C ARG A 71 -2.23 9.38 -7.60
N ASP A 72 -2.22 10.69 -7.86
CA ASP A 72 -1.35 11.30 -8.86
C ASP A 72 0.12 11.26 -8.43
N ASP A 73 0.40 11.56 -7.17
CA ASP A 73 1.76 11.53 -6.63
C ASP A 73 2.31 10.10 -6.56
N LEU A 74 1.48 9.13 -6.21
CA LEU A 74 1.86 7.72 -6.18
C LEU A 74 2.16 7.20 -7.57
N LEU A 75 1.34 7.52 -8.56
CA LEU A 75 1.57 7.14 -9.95
C LEU A 75 2.92 7.68 -10.45
N ALA A 76 3.22 8.93 -10.15
CA ALA A 76 4.49 9.54 -10.52
C ALA A 76 5.68 8.86 -9.82
N PHE A 77 5.51 8.45 -8.56
CA PHE A 77 6.55 7.73 -7.81
C PHE A 77 6.82 6.32 -8.38
N LEU A 78 5.76 5.60 -8.74
CA LEU A 78 5.84 4.22 -9.21
C LEU A 78 6.33 4.10 -10.66
N THR A 79 6.08 5.12 -11.49
CA THR A 79 6.36 5.03 -12.92
C THR A 79 7.63 5.77 -13.29
N GLY A 80 8.40 5.17 -14.20
CA GLY A 80 9.59 5.75 -14.81
C GLY A 80 9.70 5.28 -16.24
N PRO A 81 10.57 5.90 -17.06
CA PRO A 81 10.65 5.56 -18.48
C PRO A 81 11.08 4.10 -18.70
N GLY A 82 10.24 3.33 -19.39
CA GLY A 82 10.57 2.04 -19.97
C GLY A 82 10.72 0.85 -19.03
N GLU A 83 10.38 0.97 -17.75
CA GLU A 83 10.56 -0.12 -16.78
C GLU A 83 9.23 -0.72 -16.33
N GLU A 84 9.19 -2.06 -16.32
CA GLU A 84 8.13 -2.80 -15.65
C GLU A 84 8.32 -2.71 -14.14
N ILE A 85 7.21 -2.69 -13.41
CA ILE A 85 7.21 -2.62 -11.96
C ILE A 85 6.59 -3.86 -11.33
N GLU A 86 7.08 -4.24 -10.16
CA GLU A 86 6.49 -5.24 -9.29
C GLU A 86 6.08 -4.58 -7.99
N LEU A 87 4.90 -4.95 -7.51
CA LEU A 87 4.40 -4.55 -6.20
C LEU A 87 4.49 -5.73 -5.23
N TRP A 88 5.02 -5.48 -4.04
CA TRP A 88 5.20 -6.44 -2.98
C TRP A 88 4.64 -5.91 -1.67
N ALA A 89 3.92 -6.75 -0.93
CA ALA A 89 3.42 -6.41 0.40
C ALA A 89 3.27 -7.65 1.28
N TRP A 90 3.21 -7.44 2.58
CA TRP A 90 2.92 -8.46 3.57
C TRP A 90 1.41 -8.52 3.79
N PHE A 91 0.78 -9.69 3.63
CA PHE A 91 -0.68 -9.82 3.58
C PHE A 91 -1.32 -8.92 2.51
N ALA A 92 -0.83 -9.07 1.29
CA ALA A 92 -1.02 -8.12 0.20
C ALA A 92 -2.45 -7.93 -0.31
N ALA A 93 -3.37 -8.84 -0.02
CA ALA A 93 -4.71 -8.81 -0.62
C ALA A 93 -5.47 -7.51 -0.31
N TYR A 94 -5.52 -7.11 0.94
CA TYR A 94 -6.18 -5.86 1.36
C TYR A 94 -5.41 -4.63 0.91
N ASP A 95 -4.08 -4.67 0.98
CA ASP A 95 -3.24 -3.56 0.52
C ASP A 95 -3.42 -3.29 -0.97
N HIS A 96 -3.53 -4.35 -1.77
CA HIS A 96 -3.75 -4.20 -3.21
C HIS A 96 -5.10 -3.56 -3.51
N VAL A 97 -6.16 -3.97 -2.82
CA VAL A 97 -7.49 -3.37 -2.99
C VAL A 97 -7.48 -1.90 -2.58
N ALA A 98 -6.88 -1.57 -1.44
CA ALA A 98 -6.77 -0.18 -0.97
C ALA A 98 -6.02 0.71 -1.97
N LEU A 99 -4.92 0.20 -2.53
CA LEU A 99 -4.16 0.89 -3.57
C LEU A 99 -4.98 1.07 -4.85
N ALA A 100 -5.57 0.00 -5.36
CA ALA A 100 -6.32 0.01 -6.62
C ALA A 100 -7.53 0.95 -6.57
N GLN A 101 -8.20 1.04 -5.45
CA GLN A 101 -9.38 1.89 -5.27
C GLN A 101 -9.08 3.39 -5.33
N LEU A 102 -7.81 3.81 -5.29
CA LEU A 102 -7.44 5.20 -5.57
C LEU A 102 -7.86 5.61 -6.98
N TRP A 103 -7.92 4.68 -7.92
CA TRP A 103 -8.37 4.92 -9.31
C TRP A 103 -9.84 4.56 -9.54
N GLY A 104 -10.52 3.99 -8.54
CA GLY A 104 -11.90 3.57 -8.65
C GLY A 104 -12.04 2.07 -8.93
N ALA A 105 -12.84 1.70 -9.92
CA ALA A 105 -13.03 0.30 -10.28
C ALA A 105 -11.77 -0.27 -10.96
N MET A 106 -11.57 -1.58 -10.87
CA MET A 106 -10.37 -2.25 -11.35
C MET A 106 -9.97 -1.91 -12.80
N PRO A 107 -10.91 -1.75 -13.76
CA PRO A 107 -10.53 -1.36 -15.12
C PRO A 107 -9.90 0.03 -15.26
N ALA A 108 -10.09 0.91 -14.26
CA ALA A 108 -9.50 2.24 -14.25
C ALA A 108 -8.04 2.27 -13.80
N LEU A 109 -7.50 1.15 -13.31
CA LEU A 109 -6.11 1.06 -12.87
C LEU A 109 -5.18 1.31 -14.07
N PRO A 110 -4.22 2.26 -13.95
CA PRO A 110 -3.30 2.57 -15.05
C PRO A 110 -2.49 1.35 -15.50
N ARG A 111 -2.19 1.27 -16.79
CA ARG A 111 -1.45 0.14 -17.38
C ARG A 111 -0.12 -0.18 -16.70
N PRO A 112 0.72 0.79 -16.33
CA PRO A 112 2.00 0.50 -15.68
C PRO A 112 1.87 -0.17 -14.31
N ILE A 113 0.74 0.00 -13.64
CA ILE A 113 0.50 -0.58 -12.31
C ILE A 113 0.02 -2.02 -12.46
N PRO A 114 0.72 -3.00 -11.84
CA PRO A 114 0.29 -4.40 -11.89
C PRO A 114 -1.11 -4.61 -11.35
N ARG A 115 -1.82 -5.59 -11.92
CA ARG A 115 -3.17 -5.98 -11.49
C ARG A 115 -3.18 -6.78 -10.19
N PHE A 116 -2.02 -7.09 -9.63
CA PHE A 116 -1.86 -7.83 -8.38
C PHE A 116 -0.61 -7.36 -7.64
N THR A 117 -0.60 -7.60 -6.34
CA THR A 117 0.56 -7.42 -5.49
C THR A 117 1.10 -8.78 -5.07
N ARG A 118 2.42 -8.96 -5.15
CA ARG A 118 3.10 -10.19 -4.76
C ARG A 118 3.16 -10.30 -3.25
N GLU A 119 3.01 -11.50 -2.75
CA GLU A 119 2.93 -11.78 -1.32
C GLU A 119 4.32 -12.08 -0.74
N LEU A 120 4.84 -11.20 0.13
CA LEU A 120 6.12 -11.40 0.81
C LEU A 120 6.12 -12.61 1.73
N ARG A 121 5.01 -12.88 2.39
CA ARG A 121 4.87 -14.03 3.28
C ARG A 121 5.07 -15.36 2.54
N GLN A 122 4.54 -15.49 1.34
CA GLN A 122 4.67 -16.69 0.53
C GLN A 122 6.12 -16.95 0.12
N ARG A 123 6.85 -15.90 -0.25
CA ARG A 123 8.27 -16.00 -0.59
C ARG A 123 9.11 -16.45 0.62
N ARG A 124 8.82 -15.91 1.80
CA ARG A 124 9.49 -16.32 3.05
C ARG A 124 9.26 -17.79 3.37
N CYS A 125 8.05 -18.29 3.16
CA CYS A 125 7.74 -19.70 3.35
C CYS A 125 8.52 -20.60 2.37
N ARG A 126 8.67 -20.18 1.11
CA ARG A 126 9.47 -20.93 0.12
C ARG A 126 10.95 -21.01 0.53
N CYS A 127 11.51 -19.94 1.07
CA CYS A 127 12.89 -19.92 1.55
C CYS A 127 13.10 -20.86 2.74
N ARG A 128 12.10 -21.04 3.61
CA ARG A 128 12.16 -21.96 4.75
C ARG A 128 12.06 -23.42 4.33
N SER A 129 11.23 -23.72 3.34
CA SER A 129 11.09 -25.11 2.85
C SER A 129 12.28 -25.61 2.04
N GLY A 130 13.17 -24.72 1.62
CA GLY A 130 14.43 -25.08 0.95
C GLY A 130 15.53 -25.59 1.88
N ARG A 131 15.36 -25.52 3.20
CA ARG A 131 16.27 -26.16 4.15
C ARG A 131 15.78 -27.56 4.47
N ARG A 132 16.19 -28.52 3.66
CA ARG A 132 16.21 -29.89 4.12
C ARG A 132 17.25 -29.98 5.24
N PRO A 133 16.90 -30.51 6.41
CA PRO A 133 17.94 -30.92 7.34
C PRO A 133 18.81 -31.93 6.61
N GLY A 134 20.09 -31.68 6.55
CA GLY A 134 21.05 -32.69 6.09
C GLY A 134 20.96 -33.95 6.95
N PRO A 135 21.46 -35.10 6.46
CA PRO A 135 21.43 -36.33 7.22
C PRO A 135 22.20 -36.20 8.52
#